data_743b95a2bf90d11da260bfa97ce19978
#
_entry.id   743b95a2bf90d11da260bfa97ce19978
#
_cell.length_a   1.000
_cell.length_b   1.000
_cell.length_c   1.000
_cell.angle_alpha   90.00
_cell.angle_beta   90.00
_cell.angle_gamma   90.00
#
_symmetry.space_group_name_H-M   'P 1'
#
loop_
_entity.id
_entity.type
_entity.pdbx_description
1 polymer ?
#
loop_
_entity_poly.entity_id
_entity_poly.type
_entity_poly.pdbx_seq_one_letter_code
_entity_poly.pdbx_strand_id
1 'polypeptide(L)'
;MKKQVIFLALFTAFFISCKEKTNKQETTTTVDSTETQKPFFKISLAEWSLHGPIMEGEMNPMDFAQKASEMGFEGIEYVSQLYTKKLKNYPDQSTAMDSLVQALKAKSEQYNIKNVLIMVDNEGDLASSDNNVRNEAVENHKKWVDAAATLGCHAVRVNLKGAKEEEDWKQASIDGLTKLADYAAQKDIEVLVENHGGFSSNAVLLMDVMNRVDLDNCGTLPDFGNFCIERSDEGCAKEYPRYEGIEQMMPKAMAVSAKSYAFNDAGEETMMDYTKIMQTVKDAGYTGFVGIEYEGDKLTPEEGIDRTRELLLNTAQKLN
;
A
#
# COMPACT_ATOMS: atom_id res chain seq x y z
N MET A 1 49.43 -10.67 58.61
CA MET A 1 50.86 -11.14 58.59
C MET A 1 51.26 -11.26 57.14
N LYS A 2 52.24 -10.40 56.79
CA LYS A 2 53.42 -10.58 55.90
C LYS A 2 53.12 -11.22 54.52
N LYS A 3 53.12 -10.39 53.46
CA LYS A 3 54.26 -10.10 52.55
C LYS A 3 54.71 -11.31 51.74
N GLN A 4 54.67 -11.28 50.40
CA GLN A 4 55.86 -10.82 49.63
C GLN A 4 55.52 -10.59 48.15
N VAL A 5 56.11 -9.50 47.66
CA VAL A 5 56.26 -9.06 46.29
C VAL A 5 57.47 -9.81 45.71
N ILE A 6 57.43 -10.26 44.47
CA ILE A 6 58.57 -10.55 43.65
C ILE A 6 58.41 -9.89 42.27
N PHE A 7 59.23 -8.88 42.05
CA PHE A 7 59.61 -8.28 40.75
C PHE A 7 60.61 -9.24 40.08
N LEU A 8 60.43 -9.45 38.76
CA LEU A 8 61.59 -9.84 37.96
C LEU A 8 61.49 -9.11 36.61
N ALA A 9 62.54 -8.33 36.39
CA ALA A 9 62.74 -7.50 35.23
C ALA A 9 63.74 -8.16 34.25
N LEU A 10 63.60 -7.68 33.00
CA LEU A 10 64.57 -7.61 31.91
C LEU A 10 65.04 -8.89 31.21
N PHE A 11 64.91 -8.89 29.91
CA PHE A 11 66.05 -8.66 29.01
C PHE A 11 65.60 -8.37 27.58
N THR A 12 65.97 -7.21 27.09
CA THR A 12 65.97 -6.74 25.72
C THR A 12 67.03 -7.44 24.89
N ALA A 13 66.62 -7.94 23.68
CA ALA A 13 67.60 -8.25 22.64
C ALA A 13 67.13 -7.61 21.32
N PHE A 14 67.88 -6.58 20.93
CA PHE A 14 67.80 -5.99 19.58
C PHE A 14 68.47 -6.93 18.59
N PHE A 15 67.74 -7.36 17.54
CA PHE A 15 68.34 -7.80 16.29
C PHE A 15 67.94 -6.89 15.18
N ILE A 16 68.84 -6.06 14.72
CA ILE A 16 68.75 -5.33 13.45
C ILE A 16 69.13 -6.32 12.35
N SER A 17 68.20 -6.57 11.44
CA SER A 17 68.49 -7.19 10.15
C SER A 17 67.87 -6.37 9.05
N CYS A 18 68.73 -5.68 8.30
CA CYS A 18 68.37 -5.09 7.02
C CYS A 18 68.11 -6.19 5.99
N LYS A 19 66.93 -6.16 5.31
CA LYS A 19 66.82 -6.71 3.97
C LYS A 19 65.78 -5.99 3.12
N GLU A 20 66.29 -5.48 2.06
CA GLU A 20 65.74 -5.13 0.74
C GLU A 20 64.23 -4.90 0.56
N LYS A 21 63.98 -3.68 0.07
CA LYS A 21 62.72 -3.25 -0.54
C LYS A 21 62.45 -4.02 -1.82
N THR A 22 61.46 -4.88 -1.82
CA THR A 22 60.71 -5.28 -3.02
C THR A 22 59.38 -4.57 -2.99
N ASN A 23 59.20 -3.59 -3.89
CA ASN A 23 57.93 -2.93 -4.17
C ASN A 23 56.96 -3.96 -4.75
N LYS A 24 56.09 -4.52 -3.94
CA LYS A 24 54.81 -5.07 -4.38
C LYS A 24 53.76 -4.00 -4.19
N GLN A 25 53.31 -3.46 -5.29
CA GLN A 25 52.13 -2.64 -5.42
C GLN A 25 50.94 -3.54 -5.10
N GLU A 26 50.47 -3.52 -3.86
CA GLU A 26 49.17 -4.06 -3.49
C GLU A 26 48.11 -3.12 -4.09
N THR A 27 47.52 -3.57 -5.18
CA THR A 27 46.27 -3.00 -5.71
C THR A 27 45.19 -3.33 -4.70
N THR A 28 44.98 -2.42 -3.73
CA THR A 28 43.79 -2.41 -2.91
C THR A 28 42.60 -2.13 -3.86
N THR A 29 41.97 -3.20 -4.33
CA THR A 29 40.59 -3.12 -4.85
C THR A 29 39.72 -2.76 -3.64
N THR A 30 39.47 -1.47 -3.48
CA THR A 30 38.33 -1.00 -2.72
C THR A 30 37.12 -1.55 -3.42
N VAL A 31 36.55 -2.62 -2.88
CA VAL A 31 35.16 -3.01 -3.16
C VAL A 31 34.35 -1.87 -2.56
N ASP A 32 33.96 -0.94 -3.42
CA ASP A 32 32.97 0.06 -3.11
C ASP A 32 31.67 -0.70 -2.79
N SER A 33 31.47 -0.98 -1.50
CA SER A 33 30.16 -1.40 -1.01
C SER A 33 29.26 -0.17 -1.16
N THR A 34 28.65 -0.03 -2.32
CA THR A 34 27.48 0.84 -2.47
C THR A 34 26.46 0.34 -1.44
N GLU A 35 26.41 0.95 -0.27
CA GLU A 35 25.28 0.85 0.63
C GLU A 35 24.06 1.22 -0.23
N THR A 36 23.24 0.22 -0.55
CA THR A 36 21.97 0.47 -1.22
C THR A 36 21.15 1.33 -0.29
N GLN A 37 21.00 2.60 -0.62
CA GLN A 37 20.17 3.52 0.16
C GLN A 37 18.76 2.96 0.26
N LYS A 38 18.19 2.98 1.47
CA LYS A 38 16.83 2.50 1.70
C LYS A 38 15.84 3.37 0.92
N PRO A 39 14.77 2.77 0.35
CA PRO A 39 13.69 3.53 -0.25
C PRO A 39 13.10 4.56 0.74
N PHE A 40 12.67 5.70 0.26
CA PHE A 40 12.02 6.73 1.07
C PHE A 40 10.59 6.34 1.50
N PHE A 41 10.07 5.21 1.03
CA PHE A 41 8.76 4.64 1.32
C PHE A 41 8.91 3.19 1.82
N LYS A 42 7.81 2.63 2.33
CA LYS A 42 7.66 1.21 2.66
C LYS A 42 6.84 0.54 1.57
N ILE A 43 6.93 -0.79 1.45
CA ILE A 43 6.17 -1.55 0.44
C ILE A 43 5.19 -2.48 1.15
N SER A 44 3.92 -2.43 0.75
CA SER A 44 2.87 -3.39 1.09
C SER A 44 2.40 -4.14 -0.15
N LEU A 45 1.74 -5.27 0.08
CA LEU A 45 1.05 -6.02 -0.97
C LEU A 45 -0.45 -5.83 -0.82
N ALA A 46 -1.10 -5.35 -1.87
CA ALA A 46 -2.54 -5.34 -1.99
C ALA A 46 -3.06 -6.74 -2.35
N GLU A 47 -4.00 -7.27 -1.57
CA GLU A 47 -4.59 -8.60 -1.80
C GLU A 47 -5.27 -8.72 -3.17
N TRP A 48 -5.69 -7.57 -3.74
CA TRP A 48 -6.26 -7.54 -5.08
C TRP A 48 -5.30 -8.06 -6.15
N SER A 49 -4.00 -7.96 -5.99
CA SER A 49 -3.02 -8.57 -6.88
C SER A 49 -3.18 -10.09 -7.02
N LEU A 50 -3.82 -10.73 -6.03
CA LEU A 50 -4.07 -12.17 -5.99
C LEU A 50 -5.56 -12.51 -6.18
N HIS A 51 -6.39 -11.54 -6.62
CA HIS A 51 -7.84 -11.72 -6.74
C HIS A 51 -8.24 -12.88 -7.68
N GLY A 52 -7.54 -13.05 -8.79
CA GLY A 52 -7.79 -14.14 -9.74
C GLY A 52 -7.77 -15.51 -9.07
N PRO A 53 -6.62 -15.98 -8.56
CA PRO A 53 -6.52 -17.26 -7.85
C PRO A 53 -7.49 -17.40 -6.67
N ILE A 54 -7.77 -16.31 -5.94
CA ILE A 54 -8.72 -16.34 -4.81
C ILE A 54 -10.15 -16.54 -5.30
N MET A 55 -10.59 -15.80 -6.33
CA MET A 55 -11.95 -15.91 -6.86
C MET A 55 -12.21 -17.24 -7.55
N GLU A 56 -11.20 -17.81 -8.21
CA GLU A 56 -11.22 -19.12 -8.84
C GLU A 56 -11.17 -20.27 -7.83
N GLY A 57 -10.79 -19.98 -6.58
CA GLY A 57 -10.73 -20.95 -5.49
C GLY A 57 -9.43 -21.74 -5.45
N GLU A 58 -8.43 -21.32 -6.17
CA GLU A 58 -7.07 -21.89 -6.19
C GLU A 58 -6.29 -21.46 -4.94
N MET A 59 -6.59 -20.26 -4.42
CA MET A 59 -6.02 -19.72 -3.19
C MET A 59 -7.10 -19.41 -2.16
N ASN A 60 -6.87 -19.78 -0.89
CA ASN A 60 -7.73 -19.37 0.20
C ASN A 60 -7.32 -17.95 0.66
N PRO A 61 -8.22 -16.96 0.71
CA PRO A 61 -7.89 -15.60 1.17
C PRO A 61 -7.32 -15.57 2.59
N MET A 62 -7.63 -16.58 3.42
CA MET A 62 -7.06 -16.69 4.77
C MET A 62 -5.54 -16.97 4.78
N ASP A 63 -4.96 -17.36 3.66
CA ASP A 63 -3.52 -17.63 3.53
C ASP A 63 -2.75 -16.43 2.96
N PHE A 64 -3.43 -15.28 2.76
CA PHE A 64 -2.83 -14.07 2.21
C PHE A 64 -1.63 -13.56 3.03
N ALA A 65 -1.75 -13.47 4.36
CA ALA A 65 -0.66 -13.05 5.24
C ALA A 65 0.57 -13.98 5.14
N GLN A 66 0.34 -15.30 5.02
CA GLN A 66 1.40 -16.27 4.78
C GLN A 66 2.09 -16.02 3.43
N LYS A 67 1.30 -15.95 2.36
CA LYS A 67 1.80 -15.74 1.00
C LYS A 67 2.63 -14.46 0.89
N ALA A 68 2.13 -13.35 1.42
CA ALA A 68 2.84 -12.07 1.42
C ALA A 68 4.15 -12.13 2.22
N SER A 69 4.16 -12.79 3.37
CA SER A 69 5.36 -12.99 4.18
C SER A 69 6.39 -13.86 3.45
N GLU A 70 5.97 -14.95 2.80
CA GLU A 70 6.83 -15.82 1.98
C GLU A 70 7.44 -15.07 0.78
N MET A 71 6.72 -14.09 0.22
CA MET A 71 7.21 -13.19 -0.82
C MET A 71 8.08 -12.05 -0.26
N GLY A 72 8.28 -11.95 1.07
CA GLY A 72 9.15 -10.98 1.71
C GLY A 72 8.55 -9.59 1.89
N PHE A 73 7.22 -9.47 1.95
CA PHE A 73 6.54 -8.22 2.27
C PHE A 73 6.50 -7.98 3.78
N GLU A 74 6.57 -6.70 4.18
CA GLU A 74 6.45 -6.27 5.57
C GLU A 74 5.02 -5.81 5.92
N GLY A 75 4.20 -5.48 4.91
CA GLY A 75 2.84 -4.98 5.06
C GLY A 75 1.87 -5.58 4.05
N ILE A 76 0.61 -5.65 4.44
CA ILE A 76 -0.49 -6.16 3.61
C ILE A 76 -1.72 -5.27 3.68
N GLU A 77 -2.46 -5.25 2.56
CA GLU A 77 -3.70 -4.49 2.39
C GLU A 77 -4.80 -5.46 1.98
N TYR A 78 -5.76 -5.67 2.87
CA TYR A 78 -6.87 -6.61 2.66
C TYR A 78 -7.92 -6.04 1.71
N VAL A 79 -8.68 -6.91 1.04
CA VAL A 79 -9.82 -6.54 0.18
C VAL A 79 -11.10 -7.20 0.67
N SER A 80 -12.04 -6.42 1.18
CA SER A 80 -13.25 -6.89 1.85
C SER A 80 -14.08 -7.87 1.02
N GLN A 81 -14.22 -7.62 -0.28
CA GLN A 81 -15.04 -8.46 -1.15
C GLN A 81 -14.51 -9.90 -1.32
N LEU A 82 -13.21 -10.13 -1.14
CA LEU A 82 -12.61 -11.47 -1.23
C LEU A 82 -13.03 -12.38 -0.07
N TYR A 83 -13.52 -11.80 1.03
CA TYR A 83 -14.02 -12.50 2.21
C TYR A 83 -15.53 -12.74 2.21
N THR A 84 -16.28 -12.18 1.25
CA THR A 84 -17.75 -12.28 1.21
C THR A 84 -18.25 -13.72 1.23
N LYS A 85 -17.62 -14.62 0.43
CA LYS A 85 -17.96 -16.04 0.39
C LYS A 85 -17.66 -16.72 1.74
N LYS A 86 -16.56 -16.32 2.37
CA LYS A 86 -16.15 -16.85 3.68
C LYS A 86 -17.15 -16.44 4.75
N LEU A 87 -17.50 -15.15 4.83
CA LEU A 87 -18.48 -14.62 5.77
C LEU A 87 -19.82 -15.34 5.67
N LYS A 88 -20.33 -15.57 4.45
CA LYS A 88 -21.59 -16.31 4.24
C LYS A 88 -21.56 -17.77 4.74
N ASN A 89 -20.38 -18.37 4.82
CA ASN A 89 -20.21 -19.76 5.23
C ASN A 89 -19.98 -19.95 6.74
N TYR A 90 -19.88 -18.86 7.53
CA TYR A 90 -19.81 -18.99 8.98
C TYR A 90 -21.14 -19.54 9.54
N PRO A 91 -21.10 -20.51 10.48
CA PRO A 91 -22.31 -21.13 11.04
C PRO A 91 -23.21 -20.13 11.78
N ASP A 92 -22.60 -19.18 12.47
CA ASP A 92 -23.27 -18.10 13.17
C ASP A 92 -22.97 -16.75 12.51
N GLN A 93 -23.96 -16.21 11.83
CA GLN A 93 -23.84 -14.95 11.09
C GLN A 93 -23.70 -13.74 12.04
N SER A 94 -24.16 -13.82 13.27
CA SER A 94 -24.04 -12.73 14.26
C SER A 94 -22.59 -12.51 14.71
N THR A 95 -21.75 -13.57 14.64
CA THR A 95 -20.35 -13.53 15.03
C THR A 95 -19.38 -13.73 13.87
N ALA A 96 -19.92 -13.84 12.64
CA ALA A 96 -19.13 -14.15 11.45
C ALA A 96 -17.99 -13.13 11.23
N MET A 97 -18.30 -11.85 11.38
CA MET A 97 -17.30 -10.78 11.20
C MET A 97 -16.20 -10.84 12.26
N ASP A 98 -16.55 -10.97 13.53
CA ASP A 98 -15.61 -11.09 14.63
C ASP A 98 -14.70 -12.31 14.46
N SER A 99 -15.29 -13.46 14.08
CA SER A 99 -14.55 -14.70 13.83
C SER A 99 -13.57 -14.55 12.68
N LEU A 100 -13.96 -13.88 11.59
CA LEU A 100 -13.08 -13.58 10.47
C LEU A 100 -11.90 -12.72 10.90
N VAL A 101 -12.19 -11.59 11.56
CA VAL A 101 -11.18 -10.60 11.97
C VAL A 101 -10.16 -11.21 12.93
N GLN A 102 -10.62 -12.00 13.93
CA GLN A 102 -9.72 -12.70 14.84
C GLN A 102 -8.83 -13.71 14.10
N ALA A 103 -9.37 -14.42 13.11
CA ALA A 103 -8.58 -15.36 12.32
C ALA A 103 -7.54 -14.64 11.44
N LEU A 104 -7.87 -13.51 10.81
CA LEU A 104 -6.92 -12.69 10.04
C LEU A 104 -5.82 -12.12 10.94
N LYS A 105 -6.20 -11.62 12.14
CA LYS A 105 -5.25 -11.12 13.14
C LYS A 105 -4.26 -12.19 13.55
N ALA A 106 -4.76 -13.38 13.91
CA ALA A 106 -3.89 -14.49 14.27
C ALA A 106 -2.92 -14.90 13.15
N LYS A 107 -3.37 -14.82 11.89
CA LYS A 107 -2.50 -15.09 10.72
C LYS A 107 -1.43 -14.00 10.54
N SER A 108 -1.78 -12.72 10.60
CA SER A 108 -0.79 -11.65 10.45
C SER A 108 0.23 -11.66 11.61
N GLU A 109 -0.17 -11.96 12.83
CA GLU A 109 0.71 -12.15 13.98
C GLU A 109 1.62 -13.37 13.79
N GLN A 110 1.08 -14.51 13.34
CA GLN A 110 1.84 -15.74 13.09
C GLN A 110 2.97 -15.52 12.08
N TYR A 111 2.72 -14.75 11.02
CA TYR A 111 3.69 -14.50 9.95
C TYR A 111 4.45 -13.18 10.12
N ASN A 112 4.27 -12.50 11.26
CA ASN A 112 4.94 -11.25 11.61
C ASN A 112 4.84 -10.19 10.49
N ILE A 113 3.63 -10.02 9.93
CA ILE A 113 3.37 -9.07 8.86
C ILE A 113 2.41 -7.98 9.34
N LYS A 114 2.67 -6.73 8.95
CA LYS A 114 1.86 -5.58 9.36
C LYS A 114 0.58 -5.49 8.54
N ASN A 115 -0.56 -5.38 9.21
CA ASN A 115 -1.82 -4.99 8.58
C ASN A 115 -1.78 -3.48 8.31
N VAL A 116 -1.90 -3.06 7.05
CA VAL A 116 -1.77 -1.66 6.64
C VAL A 116 -3.14 -1.00 6.54
N LEU A 117 -4.02 -1.51 5.69
CA LEU A 117 -5.37 -1.01 5.51
C LEU A 117 -6.33 -2.12 5.03
N ILE A 118 -7.62 -1.81 4.98
CA ILE A 118 -8.64 -2.63 4.34
C ILE A 118 -9.26 -1.85 3.19
N MET A 119 -9.21 -2.37 1.98
CA MET A 119 -9.96 -1.88 0.82
C MET A 119 -11.40 -2.36 0.93
N VAL A 120 -12.34 -1.44 1.13
CA VAL A 120 -13.77 -1.76 1.32
C VAL A 120 -14.50 -1.64 0.01
N ASP A 121 -14.95 -2.76 -0.53
CA ASP A 121 -15.70 -2.86 -1.77
C ASP A 121 -17.06 -3.54 -1.54
N ASN A 122 -18.04 -3.17 -2.41
CA ASN A 122 -19.39 -3.78 -2.46
C ASN A 122 -20.24 -3.63 -1.19
N GLU A 123 -19.99 -2.59 -0.37
CA GLU A 123 -20.76 -2.28 0.83
C GLU A 123 -21.81 -1.17 0.60
N GLY A 124 -22.08 -0.82 -0.65
CA GLY A 124 -23.06 0.19 -1.07
C GLY A 124 -22.41 1.49 -1.52
N ASP A 125 -23.25 2.41 -1.99
CA ASP A 125 -22.85 3.62 -2.69
C ASP A 125 -22.78 4.83 -1.74
N LEU A 126 -21.58 5.16 -1.23
CA LEU A 126 -21.34 6.29 -0.34
C LEU A 126 -21.66 7.66 -0.96
N ALA A 127 -21.72 7.75 -2.31
CA ALA A 127 -22.08 8.95 -3.05
C ALA A 127 -23.48 8.84 -3.70
N SER A 128 -24.38 8.01 -3.17
CA SER A 128 -25.76 7.93 -3.64
C SER A 128 -26.52 9.23 -3.36
N SER A 129 -27.27 9.74 -4.36
CA SER A 129 -28.18 10.88 -4.18
C SER A 129 -29.38 10.54 -3.27
N ASP A 130 -29.74 9.24 -3.16
CA ASP A 130 -30.73 8.78 -2.19
C ASP A 130 -30.12 8.69 -0.79
N ASN A 131 -30.67 9.50 0.14
CA ASN A 131 -30.18 9.56 1.52
C ASN A 131 -30.29 8.22 2.27
N ASN A 132 -31.30 7.39 1.99
CA ASN A 132 -31.47 6.10 2.67
C ASN A 132 -30.41 5.11 2.19
N VAL A 133 -30.21 5.03 0.87
CA VAL A 133 -29.16 4.18 0.27
C VAL A 133 -27.78 4.61 0.75
N ARG A 134 -27.50 5.91 0.79
CA ARG A 134 -26.22 6.42 1.29
C ARG A 134 -26.01 6.14 2.77
N ASN A 135 -27.03 6.32 3.62
CA ASN A 135 -26.93 6.01 5.04
C ASN A 135 -26.74 4.51 5.28
N GLU A 136 -27.41 3.65 4.52
CA GLU A 136 -27.20 2.20 4.57
C GLU A 136 -25.78 1.84 4.16
N ALA A 137 -25.23 2.47 3.12
CA ALA A 137 -23.83 2.29 2.73
C ALA A 137 -22.88 2.68 3.87
N VAL A 138 -23.09 3.83 4.52
CA VAL A 138 -22.29 4.22 5.69
C VAL A 138 -22.35 3.16 6.78
N GLU A 139 -23.53 2.67 7.15
CA GLU A 139 -23.67 1.61 8.17
C GLU A 139 -22.96 0.31 7.77
N ASN A 140 -23.03 -0.08 6.51
CA ASN A 140 -22.35 -1.27 6.01
C ASN A 140 -20.82 -1.16 6.05
N HIS A 141 -20.26 0.05 5.85
CA HIS A 141 -18.82 0.28 5.94
C HIS A 141 -18.28 0.25 7.38
N LYS A 142 -19.10 0.57 8.39
CA LYS A 142 -18.67 0.64 9.79
C LYS A 142 -18.07 -0.68 10.32
N LYS A 143 -18.61 -1.83 9.91
CA LYS A 143 -18.06 -3.14 10.31
C LYS A 143 -16.60 -3.33 9.85
N TRP A 144 -16.22 -2.72 8.72
CA TRP A 144 -14.85 -2.78 8.20
C TRP A 144 -13.94 -1.76 8.89
N VAL A 145 -14.48 -0.63 9.34
CA VAL A 145 -13.76 0.29 10.23
C VAL A 145 -13.43 -0.40 11.57
N ASP A 146 -14.39 -1.11 12.18
CA ASP A 146 -14.17 -1.89 13.38
C ASP A 146 -13.16 -3.04 13.16
N ALA A 147 -13.22 -3.68 12.00
CA ALA A 147 -12.25 -4.70 11.60
C ALA A 147 -10.85 -4.11 11.47
N ALA A 148 -10.70 -2.97 10.81
CA ALA A 148 -9.43 -2.27 10.65
C ALA A 148 -8.81 -1.92 12.01
N ALA A 149 -9.60 -1.36 12.93
CA ALA A 149 -9.16 -1.07 14.29
C ALA A 149 -8.68 -2.32 15.04
N THR A 150 -9.42 -3.44 14.93
CA THR A 150 -9.07 -4.71 15.59
C THR A 150 -7.79 -5.33 15.01
N LEU A 151 -7.58 -5.22 13.69
CA LEU A 151 -6.39 -5.70 12.99
C LEU A 151 -5.18 -4.81 13.22
N GLY A 152 -5.35 -3.58 13.72
CA GLY A 152 -4.28 -2.58 13.86
C GLY A 152 -3.88 -1.95 12.52
N CYS A 153 -4.79 -1.90 11.55
CA CYS A 153 -4.66 -1.09 10.35
C CYS A 153 -4.70 0.40 10.71
N HIS A 154 -4.11 1.24 9.87
CA HIS A 154 -4.26 2.69 10.05
C HIS A 154 -5.51 3.25 9.34
N ALA A 155 -6.04 2.56 8.32
CA ALA A 155 -7.09 3.10 7.48
C ALA A 155 -8.04 2.04 6.90
N VAL A 156 -9.17 2.53 6.39
CA VAL A 156 -9.98 1.86 5.39
C VAL A 156 -9.95 2.68 4.10
N ARG A 157 -9.84 2.02 2.94
CA ARG A 157 -10.01 2.66 1.62
C ARG A 157 -11.44 2.43 1.14
N VAL A 158 -12.07 3.47 0.64
CA VAL A 158 -13.45 3.46 0.12
C VAL A 158 -13.52 4.01 -1.30
N ASN A 159 -14.57 3.63 -2.01
CA ASN A 159 -14.92 4.14 -3.33
C ASN A 159 -16.12 5.09 -3.25
N LEU A 160 -16.11 6.17 -4.04
CA LEU A 160 -17.22 7.11 -4.14
C LEU A 160 -18.07 6.79 -5.39
N LYS A 161 -18.87 5.72 -5.30
CA LYS A 161 -19.88 5.36 -6.29
C LYS A 161 -21.26 5.92 -5.89
N GLY A 162 -22.13 6.17 -6.89
CA GLY A 162 -23.53 6.56 -6.63
C GLY A 162 -24.13 7.50 -7.68
N ALA A 163 -24.30 8.77 -7.36
CA ALA A 163 -24.98 9.75 -8.20
C ALA A 163 -24.30 9.91 -9.56
N LYS A 164 -25.13 10.22 -10.58
CA LYS A 164 -24.68 10.35 -11.98
C LYS A 164 -24.46 11.80 -12.39
N GLU A 165 -25.07 12.75 -11.68
CA GLU A 165 -24.87 14.17 -11.88
C GLU A 165 -23.77 14.69 -10.97
N GLU A 166 -22.87 15.51 -11.50
CA GLU A 166 -21.65 15.93 -10.81
C GLU A 166 -21.94 16.61 -9.46
N GLU A 167 -22.88 17.57 -9.43
CA GLU A 167 -23.17 18.30 -8.19
C GLU A 167 -23.83 17.41 -7.14
N ASP A 168 -24.72 16.49 -7.55
CA ASP A 168 -25.34 15.51 -6.66
C ASP A 168 -24.28 14.57 -6.10
N TRP A 169 -23.32 14.13 -6.95
CA TRP A 169 -22.24 13.28 -6.53
C TRP A 169 -21.33 13.98 -5.50
N LYS A 170 -20.98 15.25 -5.71
CA LYS A 170 -20.18 16.02 -4.74
C LYS A 170 -20.88 16.14 -3.40
N GLN A 171 -22.16 16.55 -3.40
CA GLN A 171 -22.92 16.72 -2.15
C GLN A 171 -23.09 15.39 -1.40
N ALA A 172 -23.43 14.32 -2.12
CA ALA A 172 -23.60 12.99 -1.56
C ALA A 172 -22.27 12.44 -1.01
N SER A 173 -21.17 12.62 -1.74
CA SER A 173 -19.83 12.22 -1.32
C SER A 173 -19.42 12.91 -0.02
N ILE A 174 -19.63 14.22 0.09
CA ILE A 174 -19.30 14.98 1.31
C ILE A 174 -20.10 14.44 2.50
N ASP A 175 -21.41 14.25 2.34
CA ASP A 175 -22.27 13.73 3.41
C ASP A 175 -21.88 12.31 3.83
N GLY A 176 -21.68 11.40 2.86
CA GLY A 176 -21.31 10.02 3.13
C GLY A 176 -19.94 9.89 3.80
N LEU A 177 -18.93 10.60 3.27
CA LEU A 177 -17.58 10.60 3.84
C LEU A 177 -17.54 11.21 5.24
N THR A 178 -18.19 12.35 5.46
CA THR A 178 -18.22 13.00 6.77
C THR A 178 -18.80 12.04 7.83
N LYS A 179 -19.92 11.39 7.54
CA LYS A 179 -20.54 10.44 8.47
C LYS A 179 -19.63 9.23 8.77
N LEU A 180 -18.96 8.70 7.74
CA LEU A 180 -18.07 7.56 7.92
C LEU A 180 -16.79 7.97 8.65
N ALA A 181 -16.19 9.10 8.31
CA ALA A 181 -14.99 9.61 8.94
C ALA A 181 -15.21 9.99 10.41
N ASP A 182 -16.37 10.60 10.75
CA ASP A 182 -16.76 10.87 12.15
C ASP A 182 -16.86 9.57 12.98
N TYR A 183 -17.36 8.49 12.38
CA TYR A 183 -17.39 7.19 13.04
C TYR A 183 -15.97 6.61 13.19
N ALA A 184 -15.18 6.67 12.13
CA ALA A 184 -13.83 6.12 12.08
C ALA A 184 -12.86 6.85 13.04
N ALA A 185 -13.04 8.17 13.23
CA ALA A 185 -12.27 8.96 14.19
C ALA A 185 -12.39 8.43 15.63
N GLN A 186 -13.54 7.87 16.01
CA GLN A 186 -13.76 7.28 17.35
C GLN A 186 -12.95 5.99 17.56
N LYS A 187 -12.39 5.45 16.50
CA LYS A 187 -11.61 4.20 16.45
C LYS A 187 -10.15 4.42 16.08
N ASP A 188 -9.74 5.67 15.89
CA ASP A 188 -8.39 6.05 15.44
C ASP A 188 -8.07 5.50 14.04
N ILE A 189 -9.09 5.47 13.15
CA ILE A 189 -9.00 4.96 11.79
C ILE A 189 -9.20 6.10 10.79
N GLU A 190 -8.35 6.12 9.76
CA GLU A 190 -8.47 7.03 8.63
C GLU A 190 -9.41 6.45 7.56
N VAL A 191 -10.12 7.33 6.85
CA VAL A 191 -10.96 6.99 5.69
C VAL A 191 -10.31 7.56 4.44
N LEU A 192 -9.85 6.68 3.55
CA LEU A 192 -9.12 7.07 2.35
C LEU A 192 -9.98 6.87 1.11
N VAL A 193 -10.00 7.87 0.24
CA VAL A 193 -10.71 7.78 -1.04
C VAL A 193 -9.72 7.50 -2.15
N GLU A 194 -10.00 6.42 -2.90
CA GLU A 194 -9.27 6.07 -4.12
C GLU A 194 -9.89 6.73 -5.34
N ASN A 195 -9.06 7.18 -6.30
CA ASN A 195 -9.52 7.44 -7.66
C ASN A 195 -9.84 6.10 -8.34
N HIS A 196 -11.14 5.74 -8.45
CA HIS A 196 -11.57 4.40 -8.88
C HIS A 196 -12.68 4.43 -9.95
N GLY A 197 -12.46 5.22 -10.99
CA GLY A 197 -13.39 5.40 -12.10
C GLY A 197 -14.43 6.50 -11.88
N GLY A 198 -15.03 6.98 -12.97
CA GLY A 198 -16.06 8.00 -12.93
C GLY A 198 -15.56 9.34 -12.34
N PHE A 199 -16.41 9.99 -11.56
CA PHE A 199 -16.08 11.28 -10.96
C PHE A 199 -14.89 11.23 -9.99
N SER A 200 -14.66 10.13 -9.28
CA SER A 200 -13.52 10.00 -8.39
C SER A 200 -12.18 9.94 -9.14
N SER A 201 -12.17 9.57 -10.42
CA SER A 201 -10.99 9.64 -11.28
C SER A 201 -10.71 11.03 -11.85
N ASN A 202 -11.62 11.99 -11.68
CA ASN A 202 -11.36 13.39 -11.96
C ASN A 202 -10.79 14.05 -10.69
N ALA A 203 -9.48 14.22 -10.64
CA ALA A 203 -8.81 14.70 -9.44
C ALA A 203 -9.28 16.09 -8.98
N VAL A 204 -9.68 16.98 -9.90
CA VAL A 204 -10.26 18.29 -9.52
C VAL A 204 -11.55 18.11 -8.75
N LEU A 205 -12.44 17.23 -9.21
CA LEU A 205 -13.72 16.98 -8.52
C LEU A 205 -13.51 16.26 -7.19
N LEU A 206 -12.63 15.26 -7.18
CA LEU A 206 -12.30 14.54 -5.95
C LEU A 206 -11.72 15.48 -4.91
N MET A 207 -10.76 16.31 -5.29
CA MET A 207 -10.13 17.24 -4.35
C MET A 207 -11.06 18.36 -3.89
N ASP A 208 -12.06 18.78 -4.70
CA ASP A 208 -13.14 19.67 -4.23
C ASP A 208 -13.93 19.00 -3.09
N VAL A 209 -14.31 17.73 -3.26
CA VAL A 209 -14.96 16.94 -2.20
C VAL A 209 -14.08 16.85 -0.95
N MET A 210 -12.81 16.43 -1.11
CA MET A 210 -11.87 16.23 0.01
C MET A 210 -11.59 17.53 0.79
N ASN A 211 -11.52 18.66 0.10
CA ASN A 211 -11.33 19.96 0.72
C ASN A 211 -12.58 20.47 1.46
N ARG A 212 -13.76 20.02 1.06
CA ARG A 212 -15.04 20.37 1.71
C ARG A 212 -15.38 19.43 2.87
N VAL A 213 -14.93 18.19 2.84
CA VAL A 213 -14.99 17.27 4.00
C VAL A 213 -14.09 17.80 5.12
N ASP A 214 -12.86 18.18 4.79
CA ASP A 214 -11.88 18.86 5.65
C ASP A 214 -11.74 18.25 7.06
N LEU A 215 -11.67 16.94 7.15
CA LEU A 215 -11.43 16.18 8.38
C LEU A 215 -10.01 15.59 8.36
N ASP A 216 -9.28 15.68 9.46
CA ASP A 216 -7.88 15.25 9.58
C ASP A 216 -7.70 13.73 9.33
N ASN A 217 -8.74 12.93 9.61
CA ASN A 217 -8.74 11.49 9.36
C ASN A 217 -9.42 11.09 8.02
N CYS A 218 -9.60 12.04 7.10
CA CYS A 218 -10.16 11.78 5.78
C CYS A 218 -9.18 12.24 4.70
N GLY A 219 -8.58 11.29 3.98
CA GLY A 219 -7.53 11.53 3.00
C GLY A 219 -7.76 10.84 1.67
N THR A 220 -6.75 10.83 0.83
CA THR A 220 -6.75 10.15 -0.46
C THR A 220 -5.83 8.94 -0.46
N LEU A 221 -6.12 7.99 -1.34
CA LEU A 221 -5.25 6.92 -1.78
C LEU A 221 -5.08 7.07 -3.29
N PRO A 222 -4.09 7.83 -3.79
CA PRO A 222 -3.81 7.92 -5.22
C PRO A 222 -3.43 6.56 -5.78
N ASP A 223 -4.26 6.01 -6.67
CA ASP A 223 -3.94 4.86 -7.51
C ASP A 223 -3.33 5.31 -8.82
N PHE A 224 -2.21 4.69 -9.23
CA PHE A 224 -1.46 5.12 -10.40
C PHE A 224 -2.16 4.81 -11.72
N GLY A 225 -3.08 3.85 -11.75
CA GLY A 225 -3.76 3.35 -12.94
C GLY A 225 -5.18 3.87 -13.16
N ASN A 226 -5.90 4.18 -12.10
CA ASN A 226 -7.36 4.38 -12.12
C ASN A 226 -7.80 5.81 -12.49
N PHE A 227 -7.44 6.29 -13.67
CA PHE A 227 -7.81 7.63 -14.16
C PHE A 227 -8.90 7.66 -15.23
N CYS A 228 -9.58 6.53 -15.47
CA CYS A 228 -10.67 6.47 -16.45
C CYS A 228 -11.96 7.09 -15.91
N ILE A 229 -12.38 8.22 -16.51
CA ILE A 229 -13.62 8.92 -16.16
C ILE A 229 -14.83 8.27 -16.85
N GLU A 230 -14.70 7.94 -18.14
CA GLU A 230 -15.79 7.36 -18.93
C GLU A 230 -15.30 6.07 -19.60
N ARG A 231 -16.01 4.97 -19.38
CA ARG A 231 -15.73 3.68 -20.03
C ARG A 231 -16.64 3.50 -21.25
N SER A 232 -16.11 2.84 -22.28
CA SER A 232 -16.85 2.36 -23.45
C SER A 232 -16.60 0.86 -23.63
N ASP A 233 -17.27 0.26 -24.62
CA ASP A 233 -17.02 -1.14 -25.00
C ASP A 233 -15.60 -1.39 -25.50
N GLU A 234 -14.89 -0.35 -25.94
CA GLU A 234 -13.51 -0.41 -26.45
C GLU A 234 -12.46 -0.09 -25.35
N GLY A 235 -12.90 0.16 -24.13
CA GLY A 235 -12.01 0.51 -22.99
C GLY A 235 -12.31 1.88 -22.40
N CYS A 236 -11.26 2.64 -22.03
CA CYS A 236 -11.41 3.98 -21.49
C CYS A 236 -11.64 5.00 -22.61
N ALA A 237 -12.85 5.59 -22.67
CA ALA A 237 -13.20 6.62 -23.66
C ALA A 237 -12.69 8.01 -23.26
N LYS A 238 -12.56 8.28 -21.95
CA LYS A 238 -12.07 9.55 -21.43
C LYS A 238 -11.25 9.32 -20.18
N GLU A 239 -10.00 9.69 -20.23
CA GLU A 239 -9.06 9.58 -19.10
C GLU A 239 -8.72 10.99 -18.56
N TYR A 240 -8.61 11.10 -17.23
CA TYR A 240 -8.03 12.28 -16.60
C TYR A 240 -6.50 12.25 -16.77
N PRO A 241 -5.83 13.42 -16.94
CA PRO A 241 -4.36 13.46 -17.00
C PRO A 241 -3.74 12.86 -15.74
N ARG A 242 -3.27 11.64 -15.83
CA ARG A 242 -2.80 10.78 -14.71
C ARG A 242 -1.79 11.45 -13.79
N TYR A 243 -0.72 12.00 -14.36
CA TYR A 243 0.36 12.62 -13.59
C TYR A 243 -0.09 13.87 -12.84
N GLU A 244 -0.94 14.67 -13.48
CA GLU A 244 -1.58 15.84 -12.85
C GLU A 244 -2.53 15.41 -11.74
N GLY A 245 -3.28 14.32 -11.98
CA GLY A 245 -4.20 13.78 -11.00
C GLY A 245 -3.48 13.28 -9.75
N ILE A 246 -2.38 12.55 -9.90
CA ILE A 246 -1.54 12.10 -8.79
C ILE A 246 -1.01 13.31 -8.02
N GLU A 247 -0.41 14.29 -8.72
CA GLU A 247 0.13 15.51 -8.11
C GLU A 247 -0.93 16.26 -7.29
N GLN A 248 -2.16 16.38 -7.81
CA GLN A 248 -3.27 17.05 -7.11
C GLN A 248 -3.74 16.30 -5.87
N MET A 249 -3.70 14.96 -5.88
CA MET A 249 -4.17 14.14 -4.77
C MET A 249 -3.13 13.97 -3.65
N MET A 250 -1.82 14.01 -3.98
CA MET A 250 -0.73 13.78 -3.03
C MET A 250 -0.77 14.64 -1.77
N PRO A 251 -1.20 15.91 -1.76
CA PRO A 251 -1.26 16.73 -0.54
C PRO A 251 -2.16 16.17 0.56
N LYS A 252 -3.14 15.32 0.23
CA LYS A 252 -4.02 14.62 1.20
C LYS A 252 -3.80 13.10 1.19
N ALA A 253 -2.73 12.60 0.57
CA ALA A 253 -2.46 11.17 0.48
C ALA A 253 -1.99 10.60 1.82
N MET A 254 -2.67 9.56 2.29
CA MET A 254 -2.33 8.80 3.50
C MET A 254 -1.94 7.35 3.17
N ALA A 255 -2.21 6.90 1.95
CA ALA A 255 -1.69 5.69 1.32
C ALA A 255 -1.52 5.94 -0.18
N VAL A 256 -0.84 5.03 -0.89
CA VAL A 256 -0.60 5.11 -2.34
C VAL A 256 -0.69 3.71 -2.93
N SER A 257 -1.41 3.55 -4.05
CA SER A 257 -1.50 2.28 -4.78
C SER A 257 -0.62 2.30 -6.04
N ALA A 258 0.40 1.45 -6.04
CA ALA A 258 1.28 1.22 -7.18
C ALA A 258 0.65 0.19 -8.14
N LYS A 259 -0.42 0.61 -8.82
CA LYS A 259 -1.06 -0.16 -9.89
C LYS A 259 -0.07 -0.43 -11.01
N SER A 260 -0.03 -1.66 -11.53
CA SER A 260 0.79 -2.04 -12.67
C SER A 260 0.10 -3.09 -13.53
N TYR A 261 0.45 -3.13 -14.83
CA TYR A 261 -0.20 -4.02 -15.79
C TYR A 261 0.79 -4.80 -16.65
N ALA A 262 1.76 -4.12 -17.28
CA ALA A 262 2.63 -4.75 -18.26
C ALA A 262 4.07 -4.22 -18.17
N PHE A 263 5.03 -5.11 -18.41
CA PHE A 263 6.46 -4.78 -18.32
C PHE A 263 7.17 -5.11 -19.63
N ASN A 264 8.16 -4.28 -19.97
CA ASN A 264 9.10 -4.57 -21.04
C ASN A 264 10.28 -5.43 -20.54
N ASP A 265 11.17 -5.82 -21.44
CA ASP A 265 12.34 -6.64 -21.13
C ASP A 265 13.33 -5.98 -20.15
N ALA A 266 13.29 -4.64 -20.06
CA ALA A 266 14.08 -3.87 -19.10
C ALA A 266 13.45 -3.79 -17.70
N GLY A 267 12.25 -4.35 -17.53
CA GLY A 267 11.51 -4.32 -16.25
C GLY A 267 10.78 -2.99 -15.99
N GLU A 268 10.59 -2.17 -17.01
CA GLU A 268 9.84 -0.92 -16.93
C GLU A 268 8.35 -1.19 -17.21
N GLU A 269 7.47 -0.56 -16.45
CA GLU A 269 6.03 -0.57 -16.72
C GLU A 269 5.76 0.20 -18.02
N THR A 270 4.95 -0.37 -18.91
CA THR A 270 4.83 0.15 -20.30
C THR A 270 3.70 1.14 -20.49
N MET A 271 2.77 1.23 -19.56
CA MET A 271 1.61 2.13 -19.63
C MET A 271 1.79 3.39 -18.76
N MET A 272 2.78 3.39 -17.86
CA MET A 272 3.00 4.44 -16.87
C MET A 272 4.50 4.69 -16.66
N ASP A 273 4.88 5.95 -16.57
CA ASP A 273 6.24 6.36 -16.18
C ASP A 273 6.35 6.37 -14.64
N TYR A 274 6.82 5.27 -14.11
CA TYR A 274 7.01 5.10 -12.65
C TYR A 274 8.06 6.05 -12.08
N THR A 275 9.07 6.46 -12.87
CA THR A 275 10.05 7.44 -12.41
C THR A 275 9.39 8.80 -12.17
N LYS A 276 8.55 9.24 -13.09
CA LYS A 276 7.80 10.49 -12.94
C LYS A 276 6.80 10.43 -11.78
N ILE A 277 6.07 9.31 -11.65
CA ILE A 277 5.09 9.13 -10.57
C ILE A 277 5.79 9.14 -9.20
N MET A 278 6.83 8.33 -9.02
CA MET A 278 7.53 8.23 -7.75
C MET A 278 8.32 9.49 -7.39
N GLN A 279 8.74 10.29 -8.38
CA GLN A 279 9.27 11.63 -8.14
C GLN A 279 8.18 12.53 -7.52
N THR A 280 6.95 12.53 -8.06
CA THR A 280 5.82 13.28 -7.50
C THR A 280 5.51 12.83 -6.06
N VAL A 281 5.50 11.51 -5.80
CA VAL A 281 5.31 10.96 -4.46
C VAL A 281 6.40 11.43 -3.48
N LYS A 282 7.66 11.43 -3.94
CA LYS A 282 8.81 11.92 -3.15
C LYS A 282 8.73 13.41 -2.86
N ASP A 283 8.42 14.22 -3.88
CA ASP A 283 8.33 15.69 -3.77
C ASP A 283 7.21 16.13 -2.83
N ALA A 284 6.15 15.31 -2.72
CA ALA A 284 5.08 15.51 -1.74
C ALA A 284 5.51 15.15 -0.29
N GLY A 285 6.72 14.60 -0.09
CA GLY A 285 7.22 14.21 1.23
C GLY A 285 6.59 12.94 1.78
N TYR A 286 5.96 12.11 0.94
CA TYR A 286 5.31 10.88 1.38
C TYR A 286 6.36 9.80 1.74
N THR A 287 6.21 9.19 2.92
CA THR A 287 7.10 8.15 3.46
C THR A 287 6.36 6.92 3.99
N GLY A 288 5.06 6.84 3.67
CA GLY A 288 4.17 5.75 4.08
C GLY A 288 4.37 4.47 3.27
N PHE A 289 3.34 3.63 3.28
CA PHE A 289 3.31 2.42 2.46
C PHE A 289 2.86 2.74 1.03
N VAL A 290 3.57 2.15 0.06
CA VAL A 290 3.19 2.08 -1.34
C VAL A 290 2.71 0.64 -1.58
N GLY A 291 1.41 0.47 -1.78
CA GLY A 291 0.77 -0.83 -1.97
C GLY A 291 0.97 -1.33 -3.40
N ILE A 292 1.59 -2.49 -3.57
CA ILE A 292 1.68 -3.12 -4.89
C ILE A 292 0.33 -3.69 -5.27
N GLU A 293 -0.19 -3.30 -6.43
CA GLU A 293 -1.42 -3.81 -7.00
C GLU A 293 -1.24 -4.14 -8.49
N TYR A 294 -0.86 -5.39 -8.76
CA TYR A 294 -0.71 -5.88 -10.12
C TYR A 294 -2.05 -6.39 -10.68
N GLU A 295 -2.43 -5.89 -11.84
CA GLU A 295 -3.65 -6.29 -12.57
C GLU A 295 -3.36 -6.64 -14.05
N GLY A 296 -2.14 -7.03 -14.38
CA GLY A 296 -1.78 -7.45 -15.73
C GLY A 296 -2.27 -8.88 -16.04
N ASP A 297 -2.30 -9.20 -17.32
CA ASP A 297 -2.78 -10.47 -17.88
C ASP A 297 -1.67 -11.33 -18.54
N LYS A 298 -0.43 -10.81 -18.57
CA LYS A 298 0.68 -11.47 -19.28
C LYS A 298 1.62 -12.27 -18.40
N LEU A 299 1.65 -11.96 -17.11
CA LEU A 299 2.45 -12.63 -16.11
C LEU A 299 1.54 -13.31 -15.10
N THR A 300 2.05 -14.30 -14.39
CA THR A 300 1.35 -14.79 -13.20
C THR A 300 1.23 -13.66 -12.15
N PRO A 301 0.25 -13.72 -11.25
CA PRO A 301 0.13 -12.71 -10.20
C PRO A 301 1.43 -12.51 -9.42
N GLU A 302 2.11 -13.59 -9.05
CA GLU A 302 3.39 -13.54 -8.31
C GLU A 302 4.50 -12.88 -9.12
N GLU A 303 4.65 -13.24 -10.39
CA GLU A 303 5.65 -12.62 -11.27
C GLU A 303 5.37 -11.11 -11.44
N GLY A 304 4.11 -10.72 -11.61
CA GLY A 304 3.71 -9.32 -11.74
C GLY A 304 3.96 -8.52 -10.46
N ILE A 305 3.65 -9.11 -9.30
CA ILE A 305 3.95 -8.53 -7.98
C ILE A 305 5.46 -8.32 -7.82
N ASP A 306 6.28 -9.32 -8.13
CA ASP A 306 7.74 -9.23 -8.03
C ASP A 306 8.31 -8.18 -8.98
N ARG A 307 7.82 -8.12 -10.23
CA ARG A 307 8.22 -7.07 -11.20
C ARG A 307 7.87 -5.67 -10.72
N THR A 308 6.70 -5.49 -10.15
CA THR A 308 6.30 -4.18 -9.59
C THR A 308 7.20 -3.79 -8.41
N ARG A 309 7.52 -4.74 -7.54
CA ARG A 309 8.45 -4.50 -6.42
C ARG A 309 9.85 -4.12 -6.92
N GLU A 310 10.41 -4.86 -7.88
CA GLU A 310 11.71 -4.56 -8.48
C GLU A 310 11.71 -3.16 -9.11
N LEU A 311 10.64 -2.81 -9.85
CA LEU A 311 10.48 -1.49 -10.47
C LEU A 311 10.47 -0.37 -9.43
N LEU A 312 9.71 -0.51 -8.34
CA LEU A 312 9.66 0.46 -7.24
C LEU A 312 11.03 0.64 -6.57
N LEU A 313 11.75 -0.45 -6.28
CA LEU A 313 13.06 -0.40 -5.65
C LEU A 313 14.11 0.25 -6.58
N ASN A 314 14.13 -0.13 -7.86
CA ASN A 314 15.02 0.44 -8.85
C ASN A 314 14.73 1.94 -9.08
N THR A 315 13.45 2.33 -9.06
CA THR A 315 13.05 3.73 -9.18
C THR A 315 13.48 4.52 -7.96
N ALA A 316 13.30 3.99 -6.75
CA ALA A 316 13.77 4.65 -5.53
C ALA A 316 15.29 4.89 -5.54
N GLN A 317 16.09 3.94 -6.04
CA GLN A 317 17.55 4.11 -6.17
C GLN A 317 17.94 5.22 -7.16
N LYS A 318 17.17 5.38 -8.25
CA LYS A 318 17.40 6.45 -9.22
C LYS A 318 17.04 7.85 -8.68
N LEU A 319 16.12 7.90 -7.72
CA LEU A 319 15.60 9.13 -7.13
C LEU A 319 16.35 9.58 -5.87
N ASN A 320 17.16 8.73 -5.25
CA ASN A 320 18.01 9.05 -4.10
C ASN A 320 19.31 9.71 -4.52
#